data_ea0107d61b6abab64a8d94ec08880622
#
_entry.id   ea0107d61b6abab64a8d94ec08880622
#
_cell.length_a   1.000
_cell.length_b   1.000
_cell.length_c   1.000
_cell.angle_alpha   90.00
_cell.angle_beta   90.00
_cell.angle_gamma   90.00
#
_symmetry.space_group_name_H-M   'P 1'
#
loop_
_entity.id
_entity.type
_entity.pdbx_description
1 polymer ?
#
loop_
_entity_poly.entity_id
_entity_poly.type
_entity_poly.pdbx_seq_one_letter_code
_entity_poly.pdbx_strand_id
1 'polypeptide(L)'
;MIIKNNFEISLDKFINFALYDKKKGYYMQKNPFGLKGDFITAPNISRMFSEMIAVWILGFWKNLGTPKKINLVELGAGNGEMMKIFLETFKKFPLFLSSCNILIHEKSLKLKKIQKNKLYKEKVIWISDLKQIKKFPTIFIANEFFDAIAIKQFIKKKDLWYERYVNFKNQKKPFFCEKKFNMKKFEKEIDYNISKDQKFIEYSLVGADYLKKVAGIVKKNNGGLLMIDYGYMEKRMKNTLKSISNHKHISVLKKIGTSDITHNINFFLFKKIINQLGGLKELITTQGSFLVKLGIKNRAEIISQNQSFSKKADIYYRLKRLIDEKEMGNLFKVMFIKKKNNKYKLGFN
;
A
#
# COMPACT_ATOMS: atom_id res chain seq x y z
N MET A 1 10.58 -15.30 19.98
CA MET A 1 9.98 -16.64 20.14
C MET A 1 11.00 -17.63 19.60
N ILE A 2 11.68 -18.40 20.46
CA ILE A 2 12.46 -19.55 20.03
C ILE A 2 11.44 -20.50 19.43
N ILE A 3 11.64 -20.88 18.18
CA ILE A 3 10.77 -21.87 17.51
C ILE A 3 10.97 -23.18 18.29
N LYS A 4 10.12 -23.40 19.31
CA LYS A 4 10.07 -24.70 19.99
C LYS A 4 9.52 -25.73 19.02
N ASN A 5 10.06 -26.92 19.04
CA ASN A 5 9.72 -28.02 18.13
C ASN A 5 8.19 -28.27 18.04
N ASN A 6 7.70 -28.56 16.85
CA ASN A 6 6.34 -28.99 16.54
C ASN A 6 5.23 -27.98 16.79
N PHE A 7 5.26 -26.83 16.11
CA PHE A 7 4.10 -25.96 16.12
C PHE A 7 3.63 -25.62 14.70
N GLU A 8 2.35 -25.33 14.61
CA GLU A 8 1.69 -24.87 13.38
C GLU A 8 1.08 -23.50 13.63
N ILE A 9 1.24 -22.61 12.67
CA ILE A 9 0.62 -21.29 12.72
C ILE A 9 -0.13 -20.99 11.43
N SER A 10 -1.23 -20.24 11.49
CA SER A 10 -1.94 -19.79 10.31
C SER A 10 -1.05 -18.89 9.47
N LEU A 11 -1.31 -18.87 8.14
CA LEU A 11 -0.47 -18.13 7.19
C LEU A 11 -0.34 -16.65 7.53
N ASP A 12 -1.42 -16.00 7.94
CA ASP A 12 -1.41 -14.60 8.36
C ASP A 12 -0.50 -14.32 9.57
N LYS A 13 -0.53 -15.20 10.57
CA LYS A 13 0.38 -15.12 11.73
C LYS A 13 1.83 -15.34 11.31
N PHE A 14 2.08 -16.29 10.39
CA PHE A 14 3.40 -16.51 9.82
C PHE A 14 3.94 -15.29 9.09
N ILE A 15 3.16 -14.68 8.19
CA ILE A 15 3.54 -13.48 7.45
C ILE A 15 3.82 -12.33 8.43
N ASN A 16 2.92 -12.10 9.40
CA ASN A 16 3.13 -11.06 10.40
C ASN A 16 4.40 -11.29 11.23
N PHE A 17 4.72 -12.53 11.59
CA PHE A 17 5.97 -12.87 12.25
C PHE A 17 7.17 -12.59 11.35
N ALA A 18 7.17 -13.08 10.12
CA ALA A 18 8.28 -12.90 9.18
C ALA A 18 8.58 -11.43 8.87
N LEU A 19 7.54 -10.58 8.78
CA LEU A 19 7.69 -9.18 8.44
C LEU A 19 7.88 -8.25 9.66
N TYR A 20 7.20 -8.52 10.78
CA TYR A 20 7.04 -7.56 11.88
C TYR A 20 7.42 -8.08 13.28
N ASP A 21 8.02 -9.27 13.41
CA ASP A 21 8.57 -9.67 14.71
C ASP A 21 9.60 -8.66 15.19
N LYS A 22 9.51 -8.25 16.48
CA LYS A 22 10.35 -7.18 17.02
C LYS A 22 11.85 -7.46 16.91
N LYS A 23 12.27 -8.74 16.98
CA LYS A 23 13.69 -9.15 16.97
C LYS A 23 14.16 -9.67 15.61
N LYS A 24 13.28 -10.28 14.81
CA LYS A 24 13.65 -11.02 13.59
C LYS A 24 12.84 -10.60 12.35
N GLY A 25 11.87 -9.71 12.49
CA GLY A 25 11.02 -9.30 11.37
C GLY A 25 11.76 -8.44 10.36
N TYR A 26 11.49 -8.68 9.09
CA TYR A 26 12.14 -8.05 7.95
C TYR A 26 12.15 -6.51 8.04
N TYR A 27 10.99 -5.89 8.23
CA TYR A 27 10.87 -4.43 8.37
C TYR A 27 11.39 -3.87 9.70
N MET A 28 11.64 -4.73 10.66
CA MET A 28 12.15 -4.32 11.98
C MET A 28 13.68 -4.29 12.06
N GLN A 29 14.37 -4.96 11.14
CA GLN A 29 15.83 -5.06 11.16
C GLN A 29 16.52 -4.32 10.02
N LYS A 30 15.93 -4.29 8.83
CA LYS A 30 16.53 -3.74 7.62
C LYS A 30 15.84 -2.46 7.16
N ASN A 31 16.55 -1.67 6.37
CA ASN A 31 15.95 -0.73 5.43
C ASN A 31 15.86 -1.43 4.07
N PRO A 32 14.68 -1.94 3.67
CA PRO A 32 14.54 -2.68 2.43
C PRO A 32 14.48 -1.79 1.18
N PHE A 33 14.43 -0.47 1.34
CA PHE A 33 14.16 0.49 0.29
C PHE A 33 15.42 1.16 -0.26
N GLY A 34 15.44 1.41 -1.58
CA GLY A 34 16.51 2.08 -2.29
C GLY A 34 17.48 1.13 -3.00
N LEU A 35 18.52 1.70 -3.65
CA LEU A 35 19.47 0.95 -4.50
C LEU A 35 20.22 -0.20 -3.79
N LYS A 36 20.39 -0.09 -2.48
CA LYS A 36 21.04 -1.11 -1.63
C LYS A 36 20.02 -2.04 -0.94
N GLY A 37 18.72 -1.85 -1.19
CA GLY A 37 17.64 -2.64 -0.62
C GLY A 37 17.13 -3.73 -1.56
N ASP A 38 16.18 -4.53 -1.08
CA ASP A 38 15.53 -5.57 -1.88
C ASP A 38 14.52 -4.99 -2.89
N PHE A 39 14.09 -3.72 -2.71
CA PHE A 39 13.07 -3.04 -3.51
C PHE A 39 13.46 -1.64 -3.95
N ILE A 40 13.08 -1.33 -5.18
CA ILE A 40 13.07 0.03 -5.71
C ILE A 40 11.59 0.39 -5.94
N THR A 41 10.96 1.03 -4.95
CA THR A 41 9.57 1.49 -5.05
C THR A 41 9.44 2.70 -5.97
N ALA A 42 8.24 3.00 -6.47
CA ALA A 42 8.01 4.11 -7.39
C ALA A 42 8.58 5.46 -6.93
N PRO A 43 8.46 5.88 -5.64
CA PRO A 43 9.11 7.09 -5.13
C PRO A 43 10.65 7.07 -5.20
N ASN A 44 11.26 5.89 -5.12
CA ASN A 44 12.71 5.73 -5.23
C ASN A 44 13.20 5.59 -6.70
N ILE A 45 12.31 5.21 -7.62
CA ILE A 45 12.61 5.19 -9.05
C ILE A 45 12.74 6.61 -9.58
N SER A 46 11.75 7.45 -9.29
CA SER A 46 11.71 8.80 -9.82
C SER A 46 10.98 9.76 -8.90
N ARG A 47 11.61 10.90 -8.67
CA ARG A 47 11.02 12.05 -8.02
C ARG A 47 9.70 12.50 -8.67
N MET A 48 9.58 12.37 -10.01
CA MET A 48 8.39 12.74 -10.77
C MET A 48 7.13 12.04 -10.25
N PHE A 49 7.23 10.77 -9.83
CA PHE A 49 6.10 10.04 -9.25
C PHE A 49 5.50 10.78 -8.06
N SER A 50 6.33 11.11 -7.09
CA SER A 50 5.89 11.81 -5.87
C SER A 50 5.42 13.24 -6.16
N GLU A 51 6.07 13.95 -7.09
CA GLU A 51 5.65 15.28 -7.52
C GLU A 51 4.24 15.25 -8.15
N MET A 52 3.92 14.26 -8.97
CA MET A 52 2.57 14.13 -9.56
C MET A 52 1.52 13.86 -8.49
N ILE A 53 1.81 13.01 -7.50
CA ILE A 53 0.88 12.79 -6.39
C ILE A 53 0.72 14.05 -5.54
N ALA A 54 1.79 14.81 -5.31
CA ALA A 54 1.71 16.10 -4.61
C ALA A 54 0.80 17.10 -5.34
N VAL A 55 0.90 17.19 -6.67
CA VAL A 55 0.01 18.01 -7.51
C VAL A 55 -1.44 17.52 -7.39
N TRP A 56 -1.66 16.21 -7.40
CA TRP A 56 -2.99 15.62 -7.20
C TRP A 56 -3.57 16.00 -5.83
N ILE A 57 -2.77 15.95 -4.76
CA ILE A 57 -3.17 16.36 -3.40
C ILE A 57 -3.59 17.83 -3.38
N LEU A 58 -2.81 18.73 -3.98
CA LEU A 58 -3.12 20.16 -4.08
C LEU A 58 -4.45 20.40 -4.82
N GLY A 59 -4.65 19.71 -5.95
CA GLY A 59 -5.90 19.77 -6.70
C GLY A 59 -7.09 19.29 -5.87
N PHE A 60 -6.91 18.21 -5.12
CA PHE A 60 -7.98 17.69 -4.26
C PHE A 60 -8.27 18.60 -3.06
N TRP A 61 -7.27 19.20 -2.44
CA TRP A 61 -7.46 20.23 -1.41
C TRP A 61 -8.26 21.43 -1.93
N LYS A 62 -7.95 21.92 -3.15
CA LYS A 62 -8.75 22.97 -3.80
C LYS A 62 -10.20 22.52 -4.01
N ASN A 63 -10.42 21.29 -4.48
CA ASN A 63 -11.77 20.73 -4.65
C ASN A 63 -12.54 20.61 -3.32
N LEU A 64 -11.86 20.42 -2.20
CA LEU A 64 -12.45 20.42 -0.85
C LEU A 64 -12.80 21.82 -0.34
N GLY A 65 -12.60 22.89 -1.13
CA GLY A 65 -12.88 24.27 -0.76
C GLY A 65 -11.74 24.91 0.05
N THR A 66 -10.51 24.50 -0.16
CA THR A 66 -9.32 25.07 0.51
C THR A 66 -9.45 25.20 2.04
N PRO A 67 -9.78 24.11 2.74
CA PRO A 67 -10.01 24.17 4.18
C PRO A 67 -8.76 24.70 4.91
N LYS A 68 -8.98 25.61 5.90
CA LYS A 68 -7.92 26.22 6.72
C LYS A 68 -7.15 25.19 7.57
N LYS A 69 -7.74 24.02 7.83
CA LYS A 69 -7.09 22.89 8.52
C LYS A 69 -7.44 21.58 7.82
N ILE A 70 -6.44 20.82 7.46
CA ILE A 70 -6.55 19.50 6.80
C ILE A 70 -5.49 18.56 7.34
N ASN A 71 -5.78 17.27 7.40
CA ASN A 71 -4.77 16.25 7.67
C ASN A 71 -4.29 15.64 6.35
N LEU A 72 -2.98 15.52 6.18
CA LEU A 72 -2.35 14.69 5.17
C LEU A 72 -1.67 13.52 5.90
N VAL A 73 -2.09 12.31 5.61
CA VAL A 73 -1.63 11.09 6.29
C VAL A 73 -1.01 10.14 5.27
N GLU A 74 0.28 9.86 5.41
CA GLU A 74 0.93 8.78 4.67
C GLU A 74 0.90 7.49 5.50
N LEU A 75 0.35 6.42 4.92
CA LEU A 75 0.30 5.09 5.51
C LEU A 75 1.51 4.29 5.02
N GLY A 76 2.45 3.95 5.92
CA GLY A 76 3.64 3.18 5.57
C GLY A 76 4.62 3.95 4.69
N ALA A 77 5.26 4.98 5.23
CA ALA A 77 6.12 5.89 4.45
C ALA A 77 7.48 5.29 4.01
N GLY A 78 7.72 4.00 4.26
CA GLY A 78 8.96 3.33 3.89
C GLY A 78 10.20 4.08 4.42
N ASN A 79 11.10 4.51 3.54
CA ASN A 79 12.26 5.32 3.92
C ASN A 79 11.97 6.84 4.00
N GLY A 80 10.72 7.26 3.85
CA GLY A 80 10.28 8.67 3.92
C GLY A 80 10.55 9.50 2.66
N GLU A 81 10.90 8.88 1.53
CA GLU A 81 11.26 9.60 0.30
C GLU A 81 10.06 10.33 -0.30
N MET A 82 8.90 9.68 -0.36
CA MET A 82 7.70 10.29 -0.92
C MET A 82 7.27 11.52 -0.11
N MET A 83 7.19 11.40 1.22
CA MET A 83 6.85 12.53 2.07
C MET A 83 7.86 13.68 1.96
N LYS A 84 9.16 13.40 1.85
CA LYS A 84 10.18 14.42 1.61
C LYS A 84 9.88 15.23 0.35
N ILE A 85 9.61 14.55 -0.76
CA ILE A 85 9.31 15.20 -2.05
C ILE A 85 7.98 15.97 -1.98
N PHE A 86 6.99 15.46 -1.27
CA PHE A 86 5.74 16.18 -1.01
C PHE A 86 6.02 17.51 -0.34
N LEU A 87 6.78 17.52 0.76
CA LEU A 87 7.10 18.71 1.52
C LEU A 87 7.90 19.74 0.70
N GLU A 88 8.89 19.26 -0.08
CA GLU A 88 9.63 20.13 -1.00
C GLU A 88 8.71 20.74 -2.07
N THR A 89 7.73 20.00 -2.57
CA THR A 89 6.74 20.51 -3.53
C THR A 89 5.80 21.51 -2.87
N PHE A 90 5.30 21.21 -1.66
CA PHE A 90 4.34 22.06 -0.93
C PHE A 90 4.94 23.37 -0.43
N LYS A 91 6.25 23.47 -0.26
CA LYS A 91 6.94 24.75 0.03
C LYS A 91 6.65 25.82 -1.02
N LYS A 92 6.33 25.41 -2.26
CA LYS A 92 5.89 26.33 -3.34
C LYS A 92 4.41 26.77 -3.20
N PHE A 93 3.67 26.18 -2.25
CA PHE A 93 2.24 26.44 -2.01
C PHE A 93 2.01 26.72 -0.51
N PRO A 94 2.45 27.88 -0.01
CA PRO A 94 2.49 28.18 1.44
C PRO A 94 1.12 28.12 2.10
N LEU A 95 0.05 28.51 1.41
CA LEU A 95 -1.33 28.42 1.93
C LEU A 95 -1.76 26.97 2.20
N PHE A 96 -1.41 26.05 1.32
CA PHE A 96 -1.66 24.63 1.56
C PHE A 96 -0.81 24.10 2.71
N LEU A 97 0.49 24.37 2.69
CA LEU A 97 1.42 23.86 3.69
C LEU A 97 1.05 24.34 5.10
N SER A 98 0.64 25.60 5.28
CA SER A 98 0.21 26.16 6.57
C SER A 98 -1.12 25.56 7.05
N SER A 99 -1.97 25.08 6.14
CA SER A 99 -3.23 24.41 6.48
C SER A 99 -3.05 22.95 6.90
N CYS A 100 -1.91 22.31 6.56
CA CYS A 100 -1.71 20.87 6.71
C CYS A 100 -1.16 20.46 8.07
N ASN A 101 -1.85 19.51 8.72
CA ASN A 101 -1.24 18.62 9.70
C ASN A 101 -0.65 17.42 8.93
N ILE A 102 0.65 17.27 8.91
CA ILE A 102 1.35 16.20 8.19
C ILE A 102 1.63 15.05 9.15
N LEU A 103 1.07 13.88 8.84
CA LEU A 103 1.14 12.71 9.69
C LEU A 103 1.71 11.52 8.90
N ILE A 104 2.51 10.71 9.58
CA ILE A 104 2.97 9.42 9.07
C ILE A 104 2.50 8.33 10.03
N HIS A 105 1.80 7.33 9.49
CA HIS A 105 1.47 6.11 10.22
C HIS A 105 2.49 5.02 9.88
N GLU A 106 3.37 4.69 10.84
CA GLU A 106 4.45 3.73 10.67
C GLU A 106 4.53 2.79 11.87
N LYS A 107 4.55 1.48 11.60
CA LYS A 107 4.64 0.43 12.63
C LYS A 107 6.10 0.09 12.99
N SER A 108 7.01 0.15 12.01
CA SER A 108 8.41 -0.19 12.20
C SER A 108 9.17 0.92 12.94
N LEU A 109 9.70 0.62 14.12
CA LEU A 109 10.55 1.54 14.86
C LEU A 109 11.83 1.89 14.10
N LYS A 110 12.37 0.94 13.33
CA LYS A 110 13.55 1.15 12.48
C LYS A 110 13.25 2.15 11.37
N LEU A 111 12.16 1.95 10.61
CA LEU A 111 11.75 2.86 9.55
C LEU A 111 11.36 4.24 10.10
N LYS A 112 10.66 4.29 11.23
CA LYS A 112 10.36 5.55 11.92
C LYS A 112 11.62 6.35 12.25
N LYS A 113 12.71 5.70 12.70
CA LYS A 113 13.99 6.37 12.94
C LYS A 113 14.59 6.93 11.65
N ILE A 114 14.57 6.16 10.56
CA ILE A 114 15.06 6.59 9.25
C ILE A 114 14.25 7.80 8.74
N GLN A 115 12.93 7.72 8.85
CA GLN A 115 12.01 8.81 8.44
C GLN A 115 12.28 10.08 9.25
N LYS A 116 12.42 9.97 10.59
CA LYS A 116 12.74 11.12 11.45
C LYS A 116 14.06 11.79 11.08
N ASN A 117 15.10 11.00 10.79
CA ASN A 117 16.39 11.55 10.34
C ASN A 117 16.27 12.24 8.98
N LYS A 118 15.48 11.68 8.03
CA LYS A 118 15.29 12.27 6.70
C LYS A 118 14.45 13.55 6.74
N LEU A 119 13.49 13.63 7.64
CA LEU A 119 12.49 14.70 7.76
C LEU A 119 12.75 15.61 8.98
N TYR A 120 13.98 15.65 9.51
CA TYR A 120 14.28 16.30 10.79
C TYR A 120 14.00 17.82 10.82
N LYS A 121 14.04 18.48 9.65
CA LYS A 121 13.72 19.91 9.51
C LYS A 121 12.22 20.20 9.31
N GLU A 122 11.40 19.16 9.19
CA GLU A 122 10.00 19.28 8.78
C GLU A 122 9.06 19.01 9.96
N LYS A 123 7.92 19.71 9.98
CA LYS A 123 6.88 19.52 11.01
C LYS A 123 6.02 18.30 10.68
N VAL A 124 6.53 17.10 10.96
CA VAL A 124 5.82 15.81 10.74
C VAL A 124 5.50 15.17 12.07
N ILE A 125 4.31 14.60 12.19
CA ILE A 125 3.81 13.89 13.37
C ILE A 125 3.73 12.39 13.05
N TRP A 126 4.39 11.56 13.83
CA TRP A 126 4.28 10.09 13.72
C TRP A 126 3.18 9.56 14.63
N ILE A 127 2.18 8.92 14.05
CA ILE A 127 1.06 8.31 14.76
C ILE A 127 1.19 6.78 14.77
N SER A 128 0.69 6.16 15.83
CA SER A 128 0.62 4.70 15.98
C SER A 128 -0.81 4.16 15.81
N ASP A 129 -1.82 5.02 15.95
CA ASP A 129 -3.24 4.69 15.82
C ASP A 129 -3.95 5.80 15.01
N LEU A 130 -4.84 5.39 14.11
CA LEU A 130 -5.67 6.30 13.33
C LEU A 130 -6.63 7.15 14.19
N LYS A 131 -6.91 6.73 15.42
CA LYS A 131 -7.68 7.53 16.40
C LYS A 131 -7.01 8.83 16.79
N GLN A 132 -5.69 8.95 16.60
CA GLN A 132 -4.91 10.19 16.87
C GLN A 132 -5.15 11.27 15.80
N ILE A 133 -5.82 10.94 14.69
CA ILE A 133 -6.14 11.88 13.63
C ILE A 133 -7.24 12.85 14.10
N LYS A 134 -6.95 14.15 14.04
CA LYS A 134 -7.91 15.20 14.39
C LYS A 134 -9.10 15.21 13.43
N LYS A 135 -10.25 15.69 13.90
CA LYS A 135 -11.52 15.75 13.13
C LYS A 135 -11.51 16.88 12.08
N PHE A 136 -10.54 16.86 11.16
CA PHE A 136 -10.46 17.75 9.99
C PHE A 136 -10.62 16.91 8.71
N PRO A 137 -10.94 17.52 7.55
CA PRO A 137 -10.83 16.84 6.27
C PRO A 137 -9.49 16.12 6.18
N THR A 138 -9.49 14.90 5.67
CA THR A 138 -8.28 14.06 5.74
C THR A 138 -7.98 13.44 4.39
N ILE A 139 -6.78 13.66 3.88
CA ILE A 139 -6.23 13.01 2.69
C ILE A 139 -5.28 11.91 3.15
N PHE A 140 -5.61 10.68 2.82
CA PHE A 140 -4.74 9.53 3.03
C PHE A 140 -4.03 9.17 1.74
N ILE A 141 -2.74 8.88 1.84
CA ILE A 141 -1.92 8.32 0.78
C ILE A 141 -1.39 6.97 1.26
N ALA A 142 -1.62 5.92 0.47
CA ALA A 142 -1.14 4.58 0.72
C ALA A 142 -0.45 4.07 -0.56
N ASN A 143 0.88 4.06 -0.57
CA ASN A 143 1.66 3.51 -1.67
C ASN A 143 2.39 2.27 -1.20
N GLU A 144 2.12 1.12 -1.82
CA GLU A 144 2.72 -0.16 -1.43
C GLU A 144 2.57 -0.42 0.09
N PHE A 145 1.33 -0.27 0.58
CA PHE A 145 1.01 -0.42 2.00
C PHE A 145 0.19 -1.68 2.28
N PHE A 146 -0.80 -1.96 1.45
CA PHE A 146 -1.71 -3.08 1.68
C PHE A 146 -1.10 -4.41 1.26
N ASP A 147 -0.20 -4.44 0.29
CA ASP A 147 0.52 -5.63 -0.19
C ASP A 147 1.43 -6.28 0.86
N ALA A 148 1.90 -5.48 1.85
CA ALA A 148 2.71 -5.93 2.98
C ALA A 148 1.88 -6.37 4.20
N ILE A 149 0.55 -6.26 4.17
CA ILE A 149 -0.32 -6.68 5.27
C ILE A 149 -0.64 -8.16 5.15
N ALA A 150 -0.47 -8.89 6.24
CA ALA A 150 -0.67 -10.34 6.27
C ALA A 150 -2.04 -10.80 5.79
N ILE A 151 -2.06 -11.89 5.03
CA ILE A 151 -3.26 -12.52 4.45
C ILE A 151 -3.46 -13.94 4.94
N LYS A 152 -4.71 -14.38 4.94
CA LYS A 152 -5.11 -15.78 4.99
C LYS A 152 -5.30 -16.31 3.57
N GLN A 153 -5.03 -17.60 3.37
CA GLN A 153 -5.37 -18.30 2.14
C GLN A 153 -6.30 -19.46 2.45
N PHE A 154 -7.35 -19.59 1.64
CA PHE A 154 -8.31 -20.69 1.74
C PHE A 154 -8.40 -21.39 0.40
N ILE A 155 -8.46 -22.74 0.46
CA ILE A 155 -8.48 -23.60 -0.72
C ILE A 155 -9.70 -24.48 -0.64
N LYS A 156 -10.51 -24.52 -1.72
CA LYS A 156 -11.65 -25.42 -1.84
C LYS A 156 -11.19 -26.76 -2.42
N LYS A 157 -11.42 -27.86 -1.69
CA LYS A 157 -11.21 -29.25 -2.15
C LYS A 157 -12.53 -29.97 -2.09
N LYS A 158 -13.01 -30.41 -3.25
CA LYS A 158 -14.39 -30.89 -3.41
C LYS A 158 -15.34 -29.81 -2.88
N ASP A 159 -16.15 -30.08 -1.87
CA ASP A 159 -17.10 -29.14 -1.28
C ASP A 159 -16.66 -28.54 0.06
N LEU A 160 -15.44 -28.84 0.50
CA LEU A 160 -14.91 -28.38 1.77
C LEU A 160 -13.85 -27.31 1.58
N TRP A 161 -13.82 -26.34 2.51
CA TRP A 161 -12.81 -25.32 2.58
C TRP A 161 -11.72 -25.68 3.60
N TYR A 162 -10.48 -25.32 3.25
CA TYR A 162 -9.30 -25.51 4.08
C TYR A 162 -8.53 -24.21 4.18
N GLU A 163 -8.11 -23.85 5.38
CA GLU A 163 -7.21 -22.71 5.62
C GLU A 163 -5.76 -23.19 5.56
N ARG A 164 -4.89 -22.40 4.92
CA ARG A 164 -3.44 -22.67 4.83
C ARG A 164 -2.73 -22.28 6.11
N TYR A 165 -1.86 -23.18 6.56
CA TYR A 165 -0.98 -23.05 7.71
C TYR A 165 0.47 -23.30 7.30
N VAL A 166 1.39 -22.86 8.16
CA VAL A 166 2.82 -23.22 8.09
C VAL A 166 3.16 -24.11 9.27
N ASN A 167 3.74 -25.26 8.97
CA ASN A 167 4.17 -26.26 9.96
C ASN A 167 5.68 -26.24 10.11
N PHE A 168 6.15 -26.19 11.36
CA PHE A 168 7.55 -26.20 11.78
C PHE A 168 7.84 -27.50 12.54
N LYS A 169 7.84 -28.64 11.85
CA LYS A 169 8.04 -29.95 12.47
C LYS A 169 9.53 -30.30 12.59
N ASN A 170 9.98 -30.65 13.80
CA ASN A 170 11.27 -31.31 14.10
C ASN A 170 12.51 -30.69 13.39
N GLN A 171 12.73 -29.38 13.49
CA GLN A 171 13.86 -28.67 12.86
C GLN A 171 14.02 -28.90 11.35
N LYS A 172 13.06 -29.55 10.68
CA LYS A 172 13.01 -29.68 9.23
C LYS A 172 12.60 -28.36 8.58
N LYS A 173 12.84 -28.25 7.28
CA LYS A 173 12.38 -27.09 6.51
C LYS A 173 10.88 -26.90 6.70
N PRO A 174 10.39 -25.67 6.98
CA PRO A 174 8.97 -25.41 7.12
C PRO A 174 8.23 -25.75 5.82
N PHE A 175 6.98 -26.21 5.95
CA PHE A 175 6.14 -26.57 4.79
C PHE A 175 4.70 -26.07 5.02
N PHE A 176 3.97 -25.91 3.93
CA PHE A 176 2.55 -25.60 4.00
C PHE A 176 1.75 -26.84 4.33
N CYS A 177 0.78 -26.67 5.24
CA CYS A 177 -0.28 -27.64 5.51
C CYS A 177 -1.63 -26.94 5.50
N GLU A 178 -2.70 -27.71 5.54
CA GLU A 178 -4.06 -27.18 5.44
C GLU A 178 -4.93 -27.78 6.53
N LYS A 179 -5.83 -26.96 7.10
CA LYS A 179 -6.80 -27.40 8.11
C LYS A 179 -8.22 -27.11 7.63
N LYS A 180 -9.14 -28.06 7.88
CA LYS A 180 -10.56 -27.88 7.58
C LYS A 180 -11.07 -26.58 8.19
N PHE A 181 -11.82 -25.81 7.41
CA PHE A 181 -12.25 -24.48 7.77
C PHE A 181 -13.75 -24.25 7.57
N ASN A 182 -14.40 -23.58 8.53
CA ASN A 182 -15.80 -23.24 8.43
C ASN A 182 -15.97 -21.90 7.70
N MET A 183 -16.08 -21.95 6.38
CA MET A 183 -16.22 -20.77 5.54
C MET A 183 -17.51 -20.00 5.81
N LYS A 184 -18.64 -20.71 6.10
CA LYS A 184 -19.92 -20.06 6.40
C LYS A 184 -19.84 -19.17 7.66
N LYS A 185 -19.12 -19.64 8.70
CA LYS A 185 -18.89 -18.85 9.92
C LYS A 185 -18.04 -17.61 9.59
N PHE A 186 -16.99 -17.79 8.83
CA PHE A 186 -16.09 -16.70 8.40
C PHE A 186 -16.83 -15.63 7.57
N GLU A 187 -17.69 -16.03 6.64
CA GLU A 187 -18.50 -15.12 5.84
C GLU A 187 -19.45 -14.27 6.68
N LYS A 188 -20.02 -14.85 7.76
CA LYS A 188 -20.79 -14.09 8.73
C LYS A 188 -19.95 -13.08 9.49
N GLU A 189 -18.73 -13.44 9.89
CA GLU A 189 -17.80 -12.53 10.61
C GLU A 189 -17.37 -11.33 9.76
N ILE A 190 -17.12 -11.53 8.46
CA ILE A 190 -16.70 -10.46 7.55
C ILE A 190 -17.89 -9.74 6.89
N ASP A 191 -19.12 -10.22 7.11
CA ASP A 191 -20.35 -9.74 6.48
C ASP A 191 -20.28 -9.73 4.94
N TYR A 192 -19.70 -10.78 4.36
CA TYR A 192 -19.52 -10.89 2.91
C TYR A 192 -19.42 -12.34 2.45
N ASN A 193 -20.24 -12.72 1.45
CA ASN A 193 -20.19 -14.05 0.83
C ASN A 193 -19.00 -14.14 -0.14
N ILE A 194 -17.79 -14.26 0.45
CA ILE A 194 -16.52 -14.24 -0.29
C ILE A 194 -16.28 -15.50 -1.11
N SER A 195 -16.87 -16.63 -0.70
CA SER A 195 -16.63 -17.94 -1.33
C SER A 195 -17.42 -18.16 -2.60
N LYS A 196 -18.40 -17.29 -2.90
CA LYS A 196 -19.24 -17.43 -4.11
C LYS A 196 -18.39 -17.38 -5.37
N ASP A 197 -18.44 -18.44 -6.17
CA ASP A 197 -17.70 -18.61 -7.42
C ASP A 197 -16.18 -18.70 -7.26
N GLN A 198 -15.66 -19.00 -6.05
CA GLN A 198 -14.24 -19.14 -5.77
C GLN A 198 -13.83 -20.59 -5.54
N LYS A 199 -12.61 -20.95 -5.98
CA LYS A 199 -11.91 -22.17 -5.60
C LYS A 199 -10.70 -21.89 -4.70
N PHE A 200 -10.29 -20.64 -4.66
CA PHE A 200 -9.17 -20.12 -3.88
C PHE A 200 -9.49 -18.71 -3.40
N ILE A 201 -9.12 -18.39 -2.16
CA ILE A 201 -9.36 -17.07 -1.57
C ILE A 201 -8.08 -16.57 -0.90
N GLU A 202 -7.69 -15.33 -1.18
CA GLU A 202 -6.76 -14.54 -0.38
C GLU A 202 -7.55 -13.41 0.30
N TYR A 203 -7.42 -13.32 1.62
CA TYR A 203 -8.12 -12.30 2.40
C TYR A 203 -7.26 -11.78 3.56
N SER A 204 -7.10 -10.47 3.64
CA SER A 204 -6.46 -9.81 4.77
C SER A 204 -7.50 -9.27 5.73
N LEU A 205 -7.67 -9.89 6.89
CA LEU A 205 -8.52 -9.37 7.96
C LEU A 205 -8.05 -7.99 8.42
N VAL A 206 -6.74 -7.85 8.64
CA VAL A 206 -6.12 -6.60 9.09
C VAL A 206 -6.20 -5.54 8.01
N GLY A 207 -5.94 -5.89 6.74
CA GLY A 207 -6.04 -4.97 5.61
C GLY A 207 -7.46 -4.46 5.38
N ALA A 208 -8.45 -5.36 5.47
CA ALA A 208 -9.87 -4.97 5.39
C ALA A 208 -10.28 -4.04 6.55
N ASP A 209 -9.81 -4.29 7.77
CA ASP A 209 -10.05 -3.44 8.94
C ASP A 209 -9.41 -2.05 8.76
N TYR A 210 -8.17 -1.97 8.29
CA TYR A 210 -7.52 -0.70 7.93
C TYR A 210 -8.33 0.06 6.87
N LEU A 211 -8.72 -0.63 5.80
CA LEU A 211 -9.53 -0.01 4.73
C LEU A 211 -10.85 0.54 5.27
N LYS A 212 -11.57 -0.24 6.08
CA LYS A 212 -12.83 0.18 6.73
C LYS A 212 -12.62 1.37 7.67
N LYS A 213 -11.58 1.38 8.49
CA LYS A 213 -11.24 2.49 9.41
C LYS A 213 -10.91 3.78 8.66
N VAL A 214 -10.04 3.71 7.66
CA VAL A 214 -9.69 4.87 6.82
C VAL A 214 -10.91 5.40 6.08
N ALA A 215 -11.68 4.51 5.45
CA ALA A 215 -12.91 4.87 4.76
C ALA A 215 -13.96 5.50 5.72
N GLY A 216 -14.05 5.01 6.95
CA GLY A 216 -14.88 5.58 8.01
C GLY A 216 -14.47 7.01 8.37
N ILE A 217 -13.17 7.29 8.47
CA ILE A 217 -12.66 8.65 8.70
C ILE A 217 -12.99 9.55 7.50
N VAL A 218 -12.77 9.10 6.26
CA VAL A 218 -13.14 9.83 5.04
C VAL A 218 -14.63 10.14 5.01
N LYS A 219 -15.49 9.16 5.35
CA LYS A 219 -16.94 9.35 5.41
C LYS A 219 -17.35 10.38 6.46
N LYS A 220 -16.72 10.36 7.64
CA LYS A 220 -17.06 11.24 8.76
C LYS A 220 -16.49 12.65 8.58
N ASN A 221 -15.20 12.77 8.31
CA ASN A 221 -14.46 14.03 8.35
C ASN A 221 -14.38 14.74 6.99
N ASN A 222 -14.85 14.11 5.90
CA ASN A 222 -14.56 14.48 4.51
C ASN A 222 -13.10 14.21 4.13
N GLY A 223 -12.78 14.29 2.82
CA GLY A 223 -11.45 13.98 2.29
C GLY A 223 -11.46 12.75 1.38
N GLY A 224 -10.37 11.99 1.38
CA GLY A 224 -10.25 10.81 0.53
C GLY A 224 -9.02 9.96 0.85
N LEU A 225 -9.00 8.74 0.30
CA LEU A 225 -7.86 7.84 0.27
C LEU A 225 -7.42 7.63 -1.18
N LEU A 226 -6.18 7.98 -1.50
CA LEU A 226 -5.49 7.56 -2.71
C LEU A 226 -4.59 6.38 -2.36
N MET A 227 -4.88 5.22 -2.93
CA MET A 227 -4.12 3.99 -2.76
C MET A 227 -3.48 3.60 -4.09
N ILE A 228 -2.20 3.26 -4.07
CA ILE A 228 -1.42 2.80 -5.22
C ILE A 228 -0.73 1.50 -4.79
N ASP A 229 -1.04 0.40 -5.46
CA ASP A 229 -0.52 -0.90 -5.04
C ASP A 229 -0.53 -1.92 -6.19
N TYR A 230 0.25 -2.98 -6.06
CA TYR A 230 0.18 -4.13 -6.97
C TYR A 230 -1.21 -4.75 -6.94
N GLY A 231 -1.79 -5.04 -8.09
CA GLY A 231 -3.08 -5.66 -8.02
C GLY A 231 -3.81 -5.93 -9.33
N TYR A 232 -4.98 -6.48 -9.16
CA TYR A 232 -5.85 -6.92 -10.23
C TYR A 232 -7.32 -6.60 -9.93
N MET A 233 -8.16 -6.61 -10.99
CA MET A 233 -9.56 -6.21 -10.94
C MET A 233 -10.53 -7.39 -11.10
N GLU A 234 -10.02 -8.59 -11.36
CA GLU A 234 -10.85 -9.76 -11.61
C GLU A 234 -11.58 -10.21 -10.34
N LYS A 235 -12.82 -10.68 -10.50
CA LYS A 235 -13.62 -11.25 -9.40
C LYS A 235 -12.97 -12.51 -8.83
N ARG A 236 -12.43 -13.39 -9.70
CA ARG A 236 -11.76 -14.62 -9.28
C ARG A 236 -10.42 -14.31 -8.62
N MET A 237 -10.26 -14.85 -7.43
CA MET A 237 -9.03 -14.68 -6.67
C MET A 237 -7.94 -15.65 -7.14
N LYS A 238 -6.70 -15.22 -7.01
CA LYS A 238 -5.49 -15.92 -7.45
C LYS A 238 -4.54 -16.10 -6.27
N ASN A 239 -3.68 -17.11 -6.33
CA ASN A 239 -2.56 -17.24 -5.40
C ASN A 239 -1.47 -16.24 -5.84
N THR A 240 -1.36 -15.15 -5.12
CA THR A 240 -0.45 -14.05 -5.46
C THR A 240 0.69 -13.89 -4.46
N LEU A 241 0.66 -14.67 -3.37
CA LEU A 241 1.67 -14.64 -2.32
C LEU A 241 3.05 -14.98 -2.87
N LYS A 242 4.01 -14.10 -2.68
CA LYS A 242 5.37 -14.23 -3.16
C LYS A 242 6.37 -13.70 -2.15
N SER A 243 7.62 -14.13 -2.26
CA SER A 243 8.74 -13.58 -1.51
C SER A 243 9.84 -13.14 -2.45
N ILE A 244 10.48 -12.03 -2.11
CA ILE A 244 11.56 -11.43 -2.89
C ILE A 244 12.79 -11.25 -2.00
N SER A 245 13.95 -11.63 -2.53
CA SER A 245 15.25 -11.39 -1.91
C SER A 245 16.27 -11.10 -3.00
N ASN A 246 17.00 -9.99 -2.89
CA ASN A 246 17.99 -9.56 -3.89
C ASN A 246 17.37 -9.53 -5.32
N HIS A 247 16.18 -8.93 -5.45
CA HIS A 247 15.41 -8.80 -6.70
C HIS A 247 15.00 -10.15 -7.37
N LYS A 248 15.09 -11.28 -6.67
CA LYS A 248 14.73 -12.61 -7.17
C LYS A 248 13.57 -13.19 -6.37
N HIS A 249 12.66 -13.86 -7.08
CA HIS A 249 11.60 -14.64 -6.44
C HIS A 249 12.18 -15.86 -5.73
N ILE A 250 11.79 -16.04 -4.47
CA ILE A 250 12.14 -17.19 -3.66
C ILE A 250 10.89 -17.80 -3.03
N SER A 251 10.99 -19.02 -2.52
CA SER A 251 9.90 -19.60 -1.71
C SER A 251 9.65 -18.76 -0.47
N VAL A 252 8.37 -18.49 -0.16
CA VAL A 252 7.91 -17.73 1.02
C VAL A 252 8.43 -18.33 2.34
N LEU A 253 8.72 -19.64 2.34
CA LEU A 253 9.25 -20.36 3.51
C LEU A 253 10.78 -20.37 3.59
N LYS A 254 11.47 -19.74 2.62
CA LYS A 254 12.92 -19.53 2.66
C LYS A 254 13.23 -18.14 3.22
N LYS A 255 14.39 -17.99 3.88
CA LYS A 255 14.89 -16.71 4.41
C LYS A 255 13.87 -15.95 5.27
N ILE A 256 13.15 -16.66 6.16
CA ILE A 256 12.13 -16.10 7.04
C ILE A 256 12.73 -14.96 7.87
N GLY A 257 12.09 -13.79 7.85
CA GLY A 257 12.55 -12.57 8.53
C GLY A 257 13.71 -11.84 7.84
N THR A 258 14.23 -12.34 6.71
CA THR A 258 15.33 -11.71 5.97
C THR A 258 15.00 -11.46 4.49
N SER A 259 13.81 -11.85 4.06
CA SER A 259 13.22 -11.57 2.75
C SER A 259 11.84 -10.96 2.92
N ASP A 260 11.42 -10.15 1.97
CA ASP A 260 10.05 -9.62 1.97
C ASP A 260 9.05 -10.69 1.57
N ILE A 261 7.83 -10.50 2.07
CA ILE A 261 6.66 -11.32 1.69
C ILE A 261 5.54 -10.35 1.31
N THR A 262 5.09 -10.45 0.07
CA THR A 262 4.08 -9.57 -0.50
C THR A 262 3.02 -10.36 -1.26
N HIS A 263 1.88 -9.71 -1.52
CA HIS A 263 0.80 -10.27 -2.33
C HIS A 263 0.15 -9.18 -3.19
N ASN A 264 -0.60 -9.55 -4.21
CA ASN A 264 -1.31 -8.58 -5.03
C ASN A 264 -2.70 -8.27 -4.44
N ILE A 265 -3.07 -7.00 -4.45
CA ILE A 265 -4.39 -6.57 -3.97
C ILE A 265 -5.48 -6.94 -4.98
N ASN A 266 -6.54 -7.57 -4.50
CA ASN A 266 -7.78 -7.70 -5.26
C ASN A 266 -8.60 -6.42 -5.12
N PHE A 267 -8.49 -5.50 -6.09
CA PHE A 267 -9.21 -4.22 -6.07
C PHE A 267 -10.73 -4.40 -6.26
N PHE A 268 -11.17 -5.49 -6.89
CA PHE A 268 -12.60 -5.82 -6.93
C PHE A 268 -13.16 -6.11 -5.54
N LEU A 269 -12.42 -6.85 -4.71
CA LEU A 269 -12.80 -7.08 -3.32
C LEU A 269 -12.82 -5.77 -2.51
N PHE A 270 -11.78 -4.94 -2.65
CA PHE A 270 -11.72 -3.64 -1.96
C PHE A 270 -12.89 -2.75 -2.35
N LYS A 271 -13.24 -2.68 -3.64
CA LYS A 271 -14.46 -2.01 -4.11
C LYS A 271 -15.71 -2.55 -3.43
N LYS A 272 -15.86 -3.87 -3.27
CA LYS A 272 -17.02 -4.47 -2.58
C LYS A 272 -17.08 -4.05 -1.11
N ILE A 273 -15.94 -4.07 -0.40
CA ILE A 273 -15.85 -3.63 1.01
C ILE A 273 -16.27 -2.16 1.15
N ILE A 274 -15.82 -1.28 0.24
CA ILE A 274 -16.17 0.15 0.27
C ILE A 274 -17.66 0.35 0.01
N ASN A 275 -18.24 -0.36 -0.95
CA ASN A 275 -19.66 -0.24 -1.30
C ASN A 275 -20.58 -0.65 -0.13
N GLN A 276 -20.17 -1.64 0.69
CA GLN A 276 -20.90 -2.04 1.89
C GLN A 276 -20.98 -0.93 2.96
N LEU A 277 -19.96 -0.03 3.02
CA LEU A 277 -19.96 1.07 3.99
C LEU A 277 -20.96 2.18 3.64
N GLY A 278 -21.44 2.24 2.39
CA GLY A 278 -22.36 3.25 1.90
C GLY A 278 -21.81 4.68 1.98
N GLY A 279 -22.38 5.60 1.19
CA GLY A 279 -22.01 7.02 1.19
C GLY A 279 -20.64 7.36 0.60
N LEU A 280 -19.88 6.37 0.15
CA LEU A 280 -18.59 6.51 -0.50
C LEU A 280 -18.66 6.07 -1.97
N LYS A 281 -17.70 6.54 -2.76
CA LYS A 281 -17.49 6.15 -4.16
C LYS A 281 -16.00 5.91 -4.37
N GLU A 282 -15.69 4.85 -5.11
CA GLU A 282 -14.35 4.54 -5.57
C GLU A 282 -14.18 4.84 -7.07
N LEU A 283 -12.99 5.30 -7.44
CA LEU A 283 -12.51 5.37 -8.81
C LEU A 283 -11.26 4.52 -8.89
N ILE A 284 -11.09 3.75 -9.96
CA ILE A 284 -9.95 2.85 -10.13
C ILE A 284 -9.42 3.00 -11.56
N THR A 285 -8.09 3.05 -11.67
CA THR A 285 -7.37 3.08 -12.95
C THR A 285 -6.01 2.40 -12.80
N THR A 286 -5.25 2.30 -13.87
CA THR A 286 -3.85 1.84 -13.83
C THR A 286 -2.92 2.99 -13.43
N GLN A 287 -1.75 2.68 -12.86
CA GLN A 287 -0.75 3.70 -12.52
C GLN A 287 -0.30 4.49 -13.74
N GLY A 288 -0.04 3.81 -14.87
CA GLY A 288 0.38 4.47 -16.10
C GLY A 288 -0.65 5.49 -16.58
N SER A 289 -1.93 5.09 -16.66
CA SER A 289 -3.02 5.99 -17.03
C SER A 289 -3.15 7.17 -16.06
N PHE A 290 -3.11 6.90 -14.76
CA PHE A 290 -3.18 7.94 -13.72
C PHE A 290 -2.08 8.99 -13.87
N LEU A 291 -0.83 8.56 -13.95
CA LEU A 291 0.33 9.46 -14.04
C LEU A 291 0.35 10.25 -15.35
N VAL A 292 -0.03 9.61 -16.48
CA VAL A 292 -0.11 10.30 -17.79
C VAL A 292 -1.17 11.39 -17.74
N LYS A 293 -2.34 11.11 -17.17
CA LYS A 293 -3.42 12.12 -17.03
C LYS A 293 -3.08 13.24 -16.04
N LEU A 294 -2.14 13.01 -15.12
CA LEU A 294 -1.58 14.06 -14.26
C LEU A 294 -0.50 14.90 -14.95
N GLY A 295 -0.06 14.52 -16.17
CA GLY A 295 0.93 15.27 -16.94
C GLY A 295 2.39 14.86 -16.66
N ILE A 296 2.65 13.61 -16.23
CA ILE A 296 4.01 13.15 -15.94
C ILE A 296 4.94 13.23 -17.15
N LYS A 297 4.40 13.08 -18.39
CA LYS A 297 5.17 13.23 -19.64
C LYS A 297 5.69 14.66 -19.80
N ASN A 298 4.81 15.66 -19.64
CA ASN A 298 5.18 17.07 -19.68
C ASN A 298 6.20 17.42 -18.58
N ARG A 299 6.03 16.82 -17.39
CA ARG A 299 7.01 16.99 -16.31
C ARG A 299 8.38 16.44 -16.70
N ALA A 300 8.44 15.27 -17.34
CA ALA A 300 9.68 14.68 -17.84
C ALA A 300 10.37 15.57 -18.89
N GLU A 301 9.60 16.14 -19.82
CA GLU A 301 10.11 17.09 -20.81
C GLU A 301 10.74 18.32 -20.13
N ILE A 302 10.03 18.95 -19.19
CA ILE A 302 10.52 20.13 -18.47
C ILE A 302 11.84 19.83 -17.75
N ILE A 303 11.93 18.73 -17.01
CA ILE A 303 13.14 18.40 -16.24
C ILE A 303 14.28 17.90 -17.12
N SER A 304 14.01 17.46 -18.34
CA SER A 304 15.02 17.03 -19.31
C SER A 304 15.61 18.20 -20.10
N GLN A 305 14.97 19.36 -20.12
CA GLN A 305 15.51 20.54 -20.78
C GLN A 305 16.89 20.88 -20.21
N ASN A 306 17.81 21.23 -21.10
CA ASN A 306 19.19 21.61 -20.75
C ASN A 306 20.00 20.54 -19.99
N GLN A 307 19.57 19.27 -20.00
CA GLN A 307 20.33 18.15 -19.43
C GLN A 307 21.23 17.49 -20.50
N SER A 308 22.32 16.86 -20.05
CA SER A 308 23.14 16.02 -20.91
C SER A 308 22.35 14.83 -21.47
N PHE A 309 22.80 14.27 -22.59
CA PHE A 309 22.16 13.10 -23.21
C PHE A 309 21.96 11.94 -22.23
N SER A 310 22.98 11.61 -21.44
CA SER A 310 22.88 10.55 -20.42
C SER A 310 21.82 10.81 -19.37
N LYS A 311 21.72 12.05 -18.87
CA LYS A 311 20.66 12.43 -17.90
C LYS A 311 19.27 12.41 -18.53
N LYS A 312 19.12 12.85 -19.77
CA LYS A 312 17.86 12.72 -20.52
C LYS A 312 17.44 11.27 -20.64
N ALA A 313 18.36 10.39 -21.05
CA ALA A 313 18.11 8.96 -21.18
C ALA A 313 17.65 8.34 -19.84
N ASP A 314 18.29 8.68 -18.71
CA ASP A 314 17.88 8.22 -17.37
C ASP A 314 16.47 8.71 -16.98
N ILE A 315 16.14 9.99 -17.26
CA ILE A 315 14.81 10.54 -16.99
C ILE A 315 13.74 9.76 -17.76
N TYR A 316 13.92 9.53 -19.06
CA TYR A 316 12.95 8.82 -19.89
C TYR A 316 12.90 7.32 -19.59
N TYR A 317 14.02 6.70 -19.23
CA TYR A 317 14.04 5.32 -18.73
C TYR A 317 13.20 5.16 -17.46
N ARG A 318 13.36 6.07 -16.49
CA ARG A 318 12.56 6.07 -15.26
C ARG A 318 11.08 6.37 -15.53
N LEU A 319 10.80 7.30 -16.43
CA LEU A 319 9.43 7.57 -16.87
C LEU A 319 8.80 6.31 -17.46
N LYS A 320 9.50 5.64 -18.39
CA LYS A 320 9.03 4.39 -19.00
C LYS A 320 8.68 3.36 -17.94
N ARG A 321 9.57 3.11 -16.98
CA ARG A 321 9.31 2.16 -15.89
C ARG A 321 8.01 2.46 -15.12
N LEU A 322 7.66 3.72 -14.92
CA LEU A 322 6.47 4.12 -14.16
C LEU A 322 5.17 3.97 -14.95
N ILE A 323 5.20 4.19 -16.28
CA ILE A 323 3.97 4.31 -17.09
C ILE A 323 3.77 3.22 -18.13
N ASP A 324 4.80 2.49 -18.53
CA ASP A 324 4.71 1.44 -19.54
C ASP A 324 3.85 0.26 -19.03
N GLU A 325 2.96 -0.25 -19.90
CA GLU A 325 2.03 -1.33 -19.58
C GLU A 325 2.74 -2.64 -19.22
N LYS A 326 3.90 -2.90 -19.80
CA LYS A 326 4.71 -4.10 -19.53
C LYS A 326 5.56 -3.99 -18.26
N GLU A 327 5.61 -2.81 -17.67
CA GLU A 327 6.34 -2.49 -16.46
C GLU A 327 5.34 -2.21 -15.31
N MET A 328 5.60 -1.16 -14.52
CA MET A 328 4.74 -0.79 -13.39
C MET A 328 3.39 -0.18 -13.83
N GLY A 329 3.31 0.36 -15.05
CA GLY A 329 2.16 1.13 -15.52
C GLY A 329 0.84 0.36 -15.45
N ASN A 330 0.83 -0.94 -15.78
CA ASN A 330 -0.36 -1.79 -15.65
C ASN A 330 -0.33 -2.70 -14.42
N LEU A 331 0.85 -3.06 -13.92
CA LEU A 331 1.00 -3.92 -12.75
C LEU A 331 0.37 -3.27 -11.50
N PHE A 332 0.57 -1.96 -11.34
CA PHE A 332 -0.02 -1.18 -10.25
C PHE A 332 -1.39 -0.63 -10.63
N LYS A 333 -2.29 -0.63 -9.64
CA LYS A 333 -3.59 0.03 -9.73
C LYS A 333 -3.62 1.20 -8.77
N VAL A 334 -4.36 2.23 -9.18
CA VAL A 334 -4.63 3.41 -8.37
C VAL A 334 -6.10 3.41 -8.04
N MET A 335 -6.43 3.43 -6.74
CA MET A 335 -7.80 3.51 -6.25
C MET A 335 -7.97 4.79 -5.44
N PHE A 336 -8.98 5.58 -5.78
CA PHE A 336 -9.36 6.76 -5.04
C PHE A 336 -10.72 6.57 -4.40
N ILE A 337 -10.78 6.66 -3.08
CA ILE A 337 -12.02 6.56 -2.29
C ILE A 337 -12.36 7.93 -1.74
N LYS A 338 -13.60 8.37 -1.96
CA LYS A 338 -14.11 9.69 -1.57
C LYS A 338 -15.60 9.62 -1.22
N LYS A 339 -16.16 10.70 -0.68
CA LYS A 339 -17.62 10.80 -0.53
C LYS A 339 -18.32 10.74 -1.89
N LYS A 340 -19.48 10.11 -1.95
CA LYS A 340 -20.26 9.89 -3.20
C LYS A 340 -20.57 11.19 -3.93
N ASN A 341 -20.87 12.26 -3.19
CA ASN A 341 -21.19 13.59 -3.74
C ASN A 341 -19.96 14.42 -4.17
N ASN A 342 -18.74 14.01 -3.81
CA ASN A 342 -17.53 14.70 -4.27
C ASN A 342 -17.30 14.43 -5.75
N LYS A 343 -17.06 15.48 -6.56
CA LYS A 343 -16.93 15.39 -8.03
C LYS A 343 -15.47 15.26 -8.51
N TYR A 344 -14.48 15.32 -7.62
CA TYR A 344 -13.07 15.25 -8.00
C TYR A 344 -12.72 13.92 -8.66
N LYS A 345 -12.07 13.99 -9.83
CA LYS A 345 -11.72 12.81 -10.64
C LYS A 345 -10.42 12.97 -11.43
N LEU A 346 -9.61 13.98 -11.09
CA LEU A 346 -8.31 14.20 -11.76
C LEU A 346 -7.45 12.92 -11.70
N GLY A 347 -6.90 12.52 -12.83
CA GLY A 347 -6.17 11.27 -13.01
C GLY A 347 -7.03 10.02 -13.28
N PHE A 348 -8.37 10.10 -13.15
CA PHE A 348 -9.32 8.98 -13.32
C PHE A 348 -10.29 9.14 -14.49
N ASN A 349 -10.15 10.17 -15.27
CA ASN A 349 -11.07 10.46 -16.41
C ASN A 349 -10.75 9.58 -17.63
#